data_6e6015993e7b9466c6ce89c6396b40f5
#
_entry.id   6e6015993e7b9466c6ce89c6396b40f5
#
_cell.length_a   1.000
_cell.length_b   1.000
_cell.length_c   1.000
_cell.angle_alpha   90.00
_cell.angle_beta   90.00
_cell.angle_gamma   90.00
#
_symmetry.space_group_name_H-M   'P 1'
#
loop_
_entity.id
_entity.type
_entity.pdbx_description
1 polymer ?
#
loop_
_entity_poly.entity_id
_entity_poly.type
_entity_poly.pdbx_seq_one_letter_code
_entity_poly.pdbx_strand_id
1 'polypeptide(L)'
;MKFKDYFKKNLIYILSFPLIVIAVYLPIVFNKSYCADLEYVQGAKGAIYNWNELGRYTLILLKKISFTPYNWILEGILFIIVSYLTLNALAYFMHLANSRLDTRLIFILSGIALIFPTFCEQYYFKFQAAEVLFGIFLLCLSGIFLIRTINDGEKLPFVISVVLTTLSFGIYQSMPNILLVMYIGLFLILCCTAKEKRILKNAFITVVIQFVLSFMANYLISHFLCKQGSYFSDKIMWNKLGASTCISYIKHYFKVVLLADSPMYSFAFIVALLIAYIALFVFFSKDILRVILTVLSIFGLIIAPFGIAIISGFEPDTRTQLALPFSIAFLLFFALSVLGRKTYKEEDADEGEKKDSKLIYFGIIFLALVLALNLIPSLRLVYTRYKIIQSDREHIQKIAGDLKEYNCLADSEDALDVIIIGTLPFYGDSVCVKSYLGTKEYILFSAFELDAHTPPTYFFSTNRILSAMETEGYYFKKPKVSNNMEDANNKAKDMPKYPENGYIKQYKHYVLVNL
;
A
#
# COMPACT_ATOMS: atom_id res chain seq x y z
N MET A 1 18.94 18.06 -17.44
CA MET A 1 19.89 16.92 -17.59
C MET A 1 19.16 15.79 -18.30
N LYS A 2 19.75 15.22 -19.36
CA LYS A 2 19.16 14.05 -20.05
C LYS A 2 19.20 12.84 -19.10
N PHE A 3 18.25 11.91 -19.23
CA PHE A 3 18.17 10.71 -18.36
C PHE A 3 19.49 9.93 -18.29
N LYS A 4 20.19 9.79 -19.43
CA LYS A 4 21.50 9.11 -19.53
C LYS A 4 22.57 9.75 -18.63
N ASP A 5 22.58 11.08 -18.55
CA ASP A 5 23.56 11.82 -17.74
C ASP A 5 23.23 11.73 -16.26
N TYR A 6 21.92 11.79 -15.92
CA TYR A 6 21.44 11.53 -14.57
C TYR A 6 21.85 10.14 -14.09
N PHE A 7 21.61 9.11 -14.92
CA PHE A 7 21.94 7.72 -14.61
C PHE A 7 23.44 7.54 -14.34
N LYS A 8 24.31 8.03 -15.26
CA LYS A 8 25.75 7.92 -15.09
C LYS A 8 26.28 8.61 -13.82
N LYS A 9 25.77 9.83 -13.54
CA LYS A 9 26.21 10.62 -12.38
C LYS A 9 25.80 10.00 -11.05
N ASN A 10 24.68 9.28 -11.01
CA ASN A 10 24.06 8.79 -9.79
C ASN A 10 24.07 7.26 -9.65
N LEU A 11 24.87 6.56 -10.46
CA LEU A 11 24.87 5.11 -10.56
C LEU A 11 24.96 4.40 -9.20
N ILE A 12 25.84 4.89 -8.31
CA ILE A 12 26.02 4.28 -6.99
C ILE A 12 24.75 4.36 -6.15
N TYR A 13 24.03 5.50 -6.18
CA TYR A 13 22.76 5.67 -5.44
C TYR A 13 21.63 4.87 -6.07
N ILE A 14 21.58 4.83 -7.40
CA ILE A 14 20.63 4.03 -8.17
C ILE A 14 20.75 2.55 -7.80
N LEU A 15 21.96 2.05 -7.58
CA LEU A 15 22.18 0.65 -7.24
C LEU A 15 21.99 0.35 -5.75
N SER A 16 22.39 1.26 -4.84
CA SER A 16 22.44 0.98 -3.40
C SER A 16 21.13 1.28 -2.66
N PHE A 17 20.46 2.40 -2.96
CA PHE A 17 19.28 2.81 -2.18
C PHE A 17 18.09 1.86 -2.28
N PRO A 18 17.74 1.30 -3.44
CA PRO A 18 16.65 0.31 -3.52
C PRO A 18 16.86 -0.91 -2.63
N LEU A 19 18.12 -1.29 -2.37
CA LEU A 19 18.45 -2.41 -1.48
C LEU A 19 17.96 -2.17 -0.05
N ILE A 20 17.93 -0.91 0.42
CA ILE A 20 17.42 -0.57 1.75
C ILE A 20 15.92 -0.87 1.83
N VAL A 21 15.13 -0.43 0.83
CA VAL A 21 13.69 -0.69 0.76
C VAL A 21 13.41 -2.19 0.68
N ILE A 22 14.15 -2.90 -0.17
CA ILE A 22 14.03 -4.34 -0.33
C ILE A 22 14.34 -5.05 1.00
N ALA A 23 15.45 -4.69 1.66
CA ALA A 23 15.87 -5.32 2.92
C ALA A 23 14.82 -5.20 4.03
N VAL A 24 14.11 -4.07 4.11
CA VAL A 24 13.04 -3.86 5.10
C VAL A 24 11.90 -4.88 4.94
N TYR A 25 11.49 -5.13 3.70
CA TYR A 25 10.32 -5.98 3.40
C TYR A 25 10.67 -7.43 3.06
N LEU A 26 11.95 -7.75 2.93
CA LEU A 26 12.44 -9.08 2.56
C LEU A 26 11.83 -10.23 3.38
N PRO A 27 11.69 -10.11 4.72
CA PRO A 27 11.11 -11.17 5.54
C PRO A 27 9.64 -11.49 5.19
N ILE A 28 8.87 -10.50 4.71
CA ILE A 28 7.50 -10.72 4.26
C ILE A 28 7.51 -11.28 2.84
N VAL A 29 8.35 -10.72 1.97
CA VAL A 29 8.35 -10.96 0.53
C VAL A 29 8.71 -12.40 0.18
N PHE A 30 9.64 -13.02 0.90
CA PHE A 30 10.07 -14.41 0.65
C PHE A 30 9.39 -15.46 1.52
N ASN A 31 8.39 -15.10 2.33
CA ASN A 31 7.57 -16.06 3.05
C ASN A 31 6.22 -16.27 2.37
N LYS A 32 5.64 -17.45 2.55
CA LYS A 32 4.25 -17.72 2.20
C LYS A 32 3.35 -16.82 3.05
N SER A 33 2.24 -16.35 2.50
CA SER A 33 1.25 -15.55 3.22
C SER A 33 -0.06 -16.30 3.27
N TYR A 34 -0.68 -16.34 4.44
CA TYR A 34 -1.97 -16.99 4.69
C TYR A 34 -3.07 -15.94 4.91
N CYS A 35 -2.89 -14.76 4.30
CA CYS A 35 -3.81 -13.63 4.45
C CYS A 35 -5.18 -13.88 3.84
N ALA A 36 -6.11 -12.98 4.11
CA ALA A 36 -7.39 -12.90 3.43
C ALA A 36 -7.23 -12.91 1.90
N ASP A 37 -8.22 -13.40 1.21
CA ASP A 37 -8.28 -13.69 -0.23
C ASP A 37 -7.60 -15.02 -0.64
N LEU A 38 -6.85 -15.71 0.25
CA LEU A 38 -6.23 -16.99 -0.05
C LEU A 38 -7.30 -18.04 -0.45
N GLU A 39 -8.45 -18.02 0.20
CA GLU A 39 -9.62 -18.85 -0.09
C GLU A 39 -10.15 -18.70 -1.51
N TYR A 40 -9.90 -17.56 -2.15
CA TYR A 40 -10.31 -17.26 -3.52
C TYR A 40 -9.21 -17.53 -4.55
N VAL A 41 -7.96 -17.36 -4.16
CA VAL A 41 -6.81 -17.43 -5.08
C VAL A 41 -6.51 -18.86 -5.50
N GLN A 42 -6.65 -19.82 -4.62
CA GLN A 42 -6.41 -21.24 -4.93
C GLN A 42 -7.48 -21.83 -5.87
N GLY A 43 -8.62 -21.18 -6.01
CA GLY A 43 -9.61 -21.51 -7.02
C GLY A 43 -9.50 -20.73 -8.33
N ALA A 44 -8.40 -20.07 -8.65
CA ALA A 44 -8.11 -19.22 -9.82
C ALA A 44 -9.25 -18.35 -10.38
N LYS A 45 -10.47 -18.89 -10.46
CA LYS A 45 -11.68 -18.20 -10.94
C LYS A 45 -12.24 -17.21 -9.91
N GLY A 46 -12.12 -17.50 -8.61
CA GLY A 46 -12.68 -16.68 -7.55
C GLY A 46 -11.95 -15.34 -7.37
N ALA A 47 -10.62 -15.34 -7.36
CA ALA A 47 -9.83 -14.10 -7.21
C ALA A 47 -10.05 -13.15 -8.40
N ILE A 48 -10.07 -13.68 -9.63
CA ILE A 48 -10.34 -12.90 -10.83
C ILE A 48 -11.75 -12.30 -10.78
N TYR A 49 -12.73 -13.04 -10.26
CA TYR A 49 -14.10 -12.57 -10.12
C TYR A 49 -14.18 -11.38 -9.14
N ASN A 50 -13.60 -11.52 -7.95
CA ASN A 50 -13.59 -10.45 -6.94
C ASN A 50 -12.85 -9.19 -7.42
N TRP A 51 -11.70 -9.35 -8.07
CA TRP A 51 -10.97 -8.22 -8.62
C TRP A 51 -11.71 -7.53 -9.77
N ASN A 52 -12.50 -8.30 -10.53
CA ASN A 52 -13.35 -7.77 -11.57
C ASN A 52 -14.47 -6.89 -10.99
N GLU A 53 -15.15 -7.33 -9.92
CA GLU A 53 -16.15 -6.53 -9.21
C GLU A 53 -15.58 -5.25 -8.60
N LEU A 54 -14.27 -5.26 -8.26
CA LEU A 54 -13.54 -4.10 -7.75
C LEU A 54 -12.99 -3.17 -8.86
N GLY A 55 -13.26 -3.45 -10.13
CA GLY A 55 -12.78 -2.64 -11.26
C GLY A 55 -11.26 -2.74 -11.51
N ARG A 56 -10.59 -3.81 -11.04
CA ARG A 56 -9.14 -3.98 -11.11
C ARG A 56 -8.68 -4.65 -12.42
N TYR A 57 -9.09 -4.13 -13.56
CA TYR A 57 -8.84 -4.73 -14.87
C TYR A 57 -7.35 -4.87 -15.22
N THR A 58 -6.52 -3.89 -14.83
CA THR A 58 -5.07 -3.97 -15.07
C THR A 58 -4.42 -5.03 -14.18
N LEU A 59 -4.84 -5.16 -12.91
CA LEU A 59 -4.38 -6.23 -12.03
C LEU A 59 -4.71 -7.61 -12.63
N ILE A 60 -5.93 -7.79 -13.12
CA ILE A 60 -6.36 -9.04 -13.77
C ILE A 60 -5.50 -9.33 -15.01
N LEU A 61 -5.23 -8.31 -15.83
CA LEU A 61 -4.37 -8.46 -17.01
C LEU A 61 -2.96 -8.91 -16.63
N LEU A 62 -2.35 -8.27 -15.63
CA LEU A 62 -1.01 -8.62 -15.14
C LEU A 62 -0.97 -10.07 -14.62
N LYS A 63 -1.98 -10.49 -13.85
CA LYS A 63 -2.06 -11.88 -13.35
C LYS A 63 -2.27 -12.90 -14.47
N LYS A 64 -3.01 -12.56 -15.52
CA LYS A 64 -3.14 -13.42 -16.71
C LYS A 64 -1.83 -13.55 -17.48
N ILE A 65 -1.03 -12.48 -17.56
CA ILE A 65 0.28 -12.50 -18.22
C ILE A 65 1.28 -13.33 -17.42
N SER A 66 1.24 -13.26 -16.09
CA SER A 66 2.15 -14.03 -15.21
C SER A 66 1.80 -15.52 -15.12
N PHE A 67 0.73 -15.98 -15.75
CA PHE A 67 0.28 -17.39 -15.88
C PHE A 67 0.02 -18.14 -14.57
N THR A 68 0.07 -17.47 -13.43
CA THR A 68 -0.09 -18.15 -12.14
C THR A 68 -1.12 -17.45 -11.27
N PRO A 69 -2.08 -18.18 -10.70
CA PRO A 69 -2.96 -17.61 -9.69
C PRO A 69 -2.16 -17.17 -8.46
N TYR A 70 -1.19 -17.97 -8.01
CA TYR A 70 -0.30 -17.63 -6.90
C TYR A 70 1.02 -18.42 -6.97
N ASN A 71 2.11 -17.69 -7.14
CA ASN A 71 3.46 -18.22 -6.99
C ASN A 71 4.28 -17.27 -6.12
N TRP A 72 4.49 -17.63 -4.86
CA TRP A 72 5.14 -16.79 -3.87
C TRP A 72 6.60 -16.43 -4.21
N ILE A 73 7.31 -17.30 -4.96
CA ILE A 73 8.69 -17.03 -5.41
C ILE A 73 8.67 -15.98 -6.52
N LEU A 74 7.81 -16.16 -7.53
CA LEU A 74 7.67 -15.21 -8.62
C LEU A 74 7.23 -13.84 -8.12
N GLU A 75 6.24 -13.79 -7.21
CA GLU A 75 5.80 -12.55 -6.57
C GLU A 75 6.94 -11.86 -5.81
N GLY A 76 7.78 -12.63 -5.12
CA GLY A 76 8.96 -12.10 -4.43
C GLY A 76 9.99 -11.50 -5.40
N ILE A 77 10.28 -12.18 -6.50
CA ILE A 77 11.20 -11.69 -7.54
C ILE A 77 10.65 -10.43 -8.20
N LEU A 78 9.36 -10.44 -8.59
CA LEU A 78 8.70 -9.28 -9.19
C LEU A 78 8.70 -8.09 -8.22
N PHE A 79 8.43 -8.32 -6.94
CA PHE A 79 8.48 -7.29 -5.92
C PHE A 79 9.86 -6.61 -5.86
N ILE A 80 10.96 -7.38 -5.87
CA ILE A 80 12.33 -6.84 -5.87
C ILE A 80 12.56 -5.96 -7.09
N ILE A 81 12.25 -6.48 -8.28
CA ILE A 81 12.45 -5.76 -9.55
C ILE A 81 11.64 -4.45 -9.54
N VAL A 82 10.37 -4.52 -9.17
CA VAL A 82 9.48 -3.36 -9.18
C VAL A 82 9.85 -2.36 -8.09
N SER A 83 10.31 -2.80 -6.90
CA SER A 83 10.83 -1.90 -5.85
C SER A 83 12.01 -1.08 -6.35
N TYR A 84 12.95 -1.77 -7.05
CA TYR A 84 14.10 -1.13 -7.65
C TYR A 84 13.69 -0.06 -8.68
N LEU A 85 12.76 -0.40 -9.57
CA LEU A 85 12.26 0.51 -10.59
C LEU A 85 11.49 1.69 -9.98
N THR A 86 10.63 1.42 -8.99
CA THR A 86 9.77 2.44 -8.37
C THR A 86 10.59 3.50 -7.64
N LEU A 87 11.57 3.09 -6.82
CA LEU A 87 12.38 4.04 -6.08
C LEU A 87 13.18 4.94 -7.04
N ASN A 88 13.79 4.36 -8.06
CA ASN A 88 14.57 5.12 -9.04
C ASN A 88 13.68 6.05 -9.90
N ALA A 89 12.49 5.61 -10.27
CA ALA A 89 11.53 6.45 -10.99
C ALA A 89 11.05 7.63 -10.14
N LEU A 90 10.75 7.38 -8.85
CA LEU A 90 10.35 8.44 -7.90
C LEU A 90 11.49 9.44 -7.67
N ALA A 91 12.72 8.95 -7.48
CA ALA A 91 13.89 9.82 -7.33
C ALA A 91 14.13 10.67 -8.59
N TYR A 92 13.99 10.09 -9.78
CA TYR A 92 14.12 10.85 -11.02
C TYR A 92 12.98 11.85 -11.22
N PHE A 93 11.74 11.49 -10.87
CA PHE A 93 10.60 12.40 -10.88
C PHE A 93 10.85 13.63 -9.96
N MET A 94 11.29 13.39 -8.71
CA MET A 94 11.65 14.47 -7.78
C MET A 94 12.82 15.32 -8.30
N HIS A 95 13.84 14.69 -8.90
CA HIS A 95 14.96 15.40 -9.50
C HIS A 95 14.51 16.33 -10.65
N LEU A 96 13.57 15.90 -11.48
CA LEU A 96 13.02 16.74 -12.54
C LEU A 96 12.22 17.92 -11.98
N ALA A 97 11.53 17.74 -10.86
CA ALA A 97 10.80 18.83 -10.17
C ALA A 97 11.74 19.87 -9.55
N ASN A 98 12.90 19.46 -9.02
CA ASN A 98 13.95 20.36 -8.52
C ASN A 98 15.36 19.76 -8.73
N SER A 99 15.95 20.06 -9.87
CA SER A 99 17.31 19.57 -10.22
C SER A 99 18.44 20.21 -9.42
N ARG A 100 18.18 21.27 -8.64
CA ARG A 100 19.17 21.93 -7.80
C ARG A 100 19.41 21.23 -6.47
N LEU A 101 18.40 20.46 -5.98
CA LEU A 101 18.57 19.72 -4.73
C LEU A 101 19.58 18.58 -4.91
N ASP A 102 20.36 18.33 -3.86
CA ASP A 102 21.36 17.25 -3.86
C ASP A 102 20.67 15.89 -4.04
N THR A 103 21.20 15.07 -4.95
CA THR A 103 20.60 13.79 -5.32
C THR A 103 20.53 12.82 -4.13
N ARG A 104 21.46 12.87 -3.18
CA ARG A 104 21.45 12.04 -1.95
C ARG A 104 20.18 12.30 -1.14
N LEU A 105 19.83 13.59 -0.96
CA LEU A 105 18.60 13.99 -0.27
C LEU A 105 17.37 13.48 -1.00
N ILE A 106 17.36 13.54 -2.33
CA ILE A 106 16.24 13.04 -3.17
C ILE A 106 16.06 11.52 -2.99
N PHE A 107 17.15 10.74 -2.96
CA PHE A 107 17.07 9.30 -2.74
C PHE A 107 16.53 8.96 -1.34
N ILE A 108 16.96 9.68 -0.29
CA ILE A 108 16.44 9.48 1.06
C ILE A 108 14.95 9.84 1.14
N LEU A 109 14.52 10.95 0.51
CA LEU A 109 13.09 11.32 0.40
C LEU A 109 12.26 10.23 -0.30
N SER A 110 12.80 9.65 -1.39
CA SER A 110 12.14 8.54 -2.08
C SER A 110 12.05 7.29 -1.19
N GLY A 111 13.07 7.03 -0.37
CA GLY A 111 13.04 5.99 0.66
C GLY A 111 11.97 6.25 1.73
N ILE A 112 11.85 7.49 2.22
CA ILE A 112 10.79 7.90 3.17
C ILE A 112 9.40 7.65 2.60
N ALA A 113 9.20 7.90 1.29
CA ALA A 113 7.92 7.66 0.62
C ALA A 113 7.59 6.16 0.47
N LEU A 114 8.57 5.26 0.45
CA LEU A 114 8.37 3.82 0.21
C LEU A 114 8.59 2.96 1.46
N ILE A 115 9.19 3.50 2.53
CA ILE A 115 9.36 2.81 3.82
C ILE A 115 8.39 3.44 4.81
N PHE A 116 7.25 2.79 5.01
CA PHE A 116 6.23 3.25 5.93
C PHE A 116 5.40 2.05 6.44
N PRO A 117 4.86 2.10 7.68
CA PRO A 117 4.11 0.97 8.25
C PRO A 117 2.93 0.49 7.40
N THR A 118 2.18 1.39 6.74
CA THR A 118 1.04 1.01 5.90
C THR A 118 1.44 0.17 4.68
N PHE A 119 2.68 0.30 4.20
CA PHE A 119 3.20 -0.57 3.14
C PHE A 119 3.45 -2.00 3.63
N CYS A 120 3.80 -2.20 4.92
CA CYS A 120 3.93 -3.56 5.48
C CYS A 120 2.62 -4.32 5.34
N GLU A 121 1.50 -3.66 5.63
CA GLU A 121 0.17 -4.25 5.51
C GLU A 121 -0.17 -4.56 4.04
N GLN A 122 0.10 -3.64 3.13
CA GLN A 122 -0.15 -3.85 1.70
C GLN A 122 0.71 -4.97 1.11
N TYR A 123 1.98 -5.06 1.48
CA TYR A 123 2.90 -6.06 0.94
C TYR A 123 2.69 -7.45 1.54
N TYR A 124 2.06 -7.55 2.69
CA TYR A 124 1.64 -8.83 3.25
C TYR A 124 0.55 -9.50 2.39
N PHE A 125 -0.26 -8.72 1.67
CA PHE A 125 -1.18 -9.20 0.63
C PHE A 125 -0.40 -9.55 -0.65
N LYS A 126 0.34 -10.64 -0.62
CA LYS A 126 1.26 -11.04 -1.69
C LYS A 126 0.62 -11.19 -3.07
N PHE A 127 -0.67 -11.53 -3.12
CA PHE A 127 -1.38 -11.70 -4.40
C PHE A 127 -1.43 -10.44 -5.25
N GLN A 128 -1.11 -9.29 -4.68
CA GLN A 128 -1.16 -8.00 -5.37
C GLN A 128 -0.03 -7.05 -4.93
N ALA A 129 0.93 -7.52 -4.13
CA ALA A 129 1.98 -6.67 -3.57
C ALA A 129 2.87 -6.05 -4.65
N ALA A 130 3.37 -6.88 -5.56
CA ALA A 130 4.22 -6.45 -6.67
C ALA A 130 3.45 -5.55 -7.65
N GLU A 131 2.19 -5.88 -7.95
CA GLU A 131 1.36 -5.12 -8.87
C GLU A 131 0.96 -3.76 -8.31
N VAL A 132 0.64 -3.68 -7.00
CA VAL A 132 0.36 -2.38 -6.36
C VAL A 132 1.59 -1.48 -6.43
N LEU A 133 2.77 -2.02 -6.16
CA LEU A 133 4.02 -1.28 -6.30
C LEU A 133 4.29 -0.89 -7.76
N PHE A 134 3.95 -1.77 -8.72
CA PHE A 134 4.02 -1.48 -10.16
C PHE A 134 3.05 -0.34 -10.54
N GLY A 135 1.87 -0.28 -9.92
CA GLY A 135 0.96 0.86 -10.07
C GLY A 135 1.61 2.17 -9.65
N ILE A 136 2.34 2.19 -8.53
CA ILE A 136 3.09 3.38 -8.08
C ILE A 136 4.22 3.72 -9.08
N PHE A 137 4.93 2.72 -9.60
CA PHE A 137 5.92 2.91 -10.66
C PHE A 137 5.32 3.60 -11.90
N LEU A 138 4.15 3.15 -12.35
CA LEU A 138 3.44 3.78 -13.48
C LEU A 138 3.07 5.24 -13.18
N LEU A 139 2.65 5.56 -11.94
CA LEU A 139 2.40 6.96 -11.53
C LEU A 139 3.67 7.81 -11.56
N CYS A 140 4.80 7.27 -11.12
CA CYS A 140 6.09 7.97 -11.21
C CYS A 140 6.48 8.25 -12.66
N LEU A 141 6.35 7.26 -13.55
CA LEU A 141 6.58 7.45 -14.99
C LEU A 141 5.62 8.48 -15.59
N SER A 142 4.34 8.39 -15.23
CA SER A 142 3.34 9.38 -15.65
C SER A 142 3.74 10.80 -15.26
N GLY A 143 4.18 11.00 -14.02
CA GLY A 143 4.68 12.29 -13.53
C GLY A 143 5.91 12.78 -14.29
N ILE A 144 6.85 11.90 -14.67
CA ILE A 144 8.02 12.23 -15.49
C ILE A 144 7.60 12.75 -16.86
N PHE A 145 6.67 12.06 -17.54
CA PHE A 145 6.15 12.50 -18.84
C PHE A 145 5.35 13.79 -18.72
N LEU A 146 4.59 13.96 -17.63
CA LEU A 146 3.83 15.17 -17.38
C LEU A 146 4.73 16.40 -17.19
N ILE A 147 5.85 16.29 -16.48
CA ILE A 147 6.85 17.37 -16.33
C ILE A 147 7.40 17.78 -17.70
N ARG A 148 7.67 16.83 -18.60
CA ARG A 148 8.07 17.15 -19.98
C ARG A 148 6.99 17.93 -20.73
N THR A 149 5.73 17.51 -20.62
CA THR A 149 4.61 18.26 -21.21
C THR A 149 4.53 19.69 -20.68
N ILE A 150 4.69 19.88 -19.36
CA ILE A 150 4.64 21.21 -18.72
C ILE A 150 5.77 22.11 -19.23
N ASN A 151 6.99 21.56 -19.39
CA ASN A 151 8.16 22.31 -19.78
C ASN A 151 8.23 22.56 -21.29
N ASP A 152 7.97 21.54 -22.10
CA ASP A 152 8.25 21.53 -23.54
C ASP A 152 6.98 21.73 -24.38
N GLY A 153 5.78 21.58 -23.79
CA GLY A 153 4.49 21.71 -24.46
C GLY A 153 4.16 20.52 -25.40
N GLU A 154 4.90 19.42 -25.31
CA GLU A 154 4.74 18.27 -26.20
C GLU A 154 3.46 17.48 -25.88
N LYS A 155 2.71 17.10 -26.93
CA LYS A 155 1.44 16.36 -26.78
C LYS A 155 1.64 14.86 -26.52
N LEU A 156 2.66 14.24 -27.11
CA LEU A 156 2.90 12.80 -26.97
C LEU A 156 3.20 12.40 -25.52
N PRO A 157 4.09 13.08 -24.77
CA PRO A 157 4.29 12.81 -23.34
C PRO A 157 3.00 12.96 -22.52
N PHE A 158 2.13 13.91 -22.86
CA PHE A 158 0.84 14.05 -22.20
C PHE A 158 -0.05 12.81 -22.38
N VAL A 159 -0.18 12.31 -23.62
CA VAL A 159 -0.98 11.11 -23.90
C VAL A 159 -0.41 9.90 -23.17
N ILE A 160 0.93 9.72 -23.21
CA ILE A 160 1.60 8.63 -22.47
C ILE A 160 1.30 8.74 -20.97
N SER A 161 1.35 9.94 -20.38
CA SER A 161 1.03 10.17 -18.98
C SER A 161 -0.42 9.76 -18.64
N VAL A 162 -1.41 10.11 -19.47
CA VAL A 162 -2.81 9.69 -19.30
C VAL A 162 -2.93 8.17 -19.33
N VAL A 163 -2.32 7.50 -20.30
CA VAL A 163 -2.38 6.04 -20.44
C VAL A 163 -1.78 5.33 -19.21
N LEU A 164 -0.56 5.74 -18.79
CA LEU A 164 0.12 5.15 -17.63
C LEU A 164 -0.70 5.32 -16.35
N THR A 165 -1.30 6.49 -16.15
CA THR A 165 -2.17 6.74 -15.00
C THR A 165 -3.44 5.89 -15.04
N THR A 166 -4.08 5.79 -16.20
CA THR A 166 -5.29 4.97 -16.36
C THR A 166 -5.01 3.51 -16.05
N LEU A 167 -3.88 2.96 -16.53
CA LEU A 167 -3.46 1.60 -16.20
C LEU A 167 -3.19 1.44 -14.70
N SER A 168 -2.54 2.42 -14.06
CA SER A 168 -2.30 2.39 -12.61
C SER A 168 -3.61 2.37 -11.82
N PHE A 169 -4.61 3.18 -12.18
CA PHE A 169 -5.91 3.20 -11.52
C PHE A 169 -6.65 1.87 -11.60
N GLY A 170 -6.48 1.13 -12.69
CA GLY A 170 -7.00 -0.23 -12.86
C GLY A 170 -6.27 -1.32 -12.07
N ILE A 171 -5.24 -0.98 -11.28
CA ILE A 171 -4.56 -1.93 -10.39
C ILE A 171 -5.15 -1.89 -8.99
N TYR A 172 -5.25 -0.68 -8.38
CA TYR A 172 -5.64 -0.54 -6.98
C TYR A 172 -6.32 0.79 -6.70
N GLN A 173 -7.32 0.77 -5.83
CA GLN A 173 -8.19 1.92 -5.55
C GLN A 173 -7.50 3.11 -4.88
N SER A 174 -6.33 2.90 -4.26
CA SER A 174 -5.56 3.99 -3.63
C SER A 174 -4.72 4.79 -4.63
N MET A 175 -4.58 4.34 -5.87
CA MET A 175 -3.74 5.00 -6.87
C MET A 175 -4.16 6.43 -7.20
N PRO A 176 -5.47 6.76 -7.35
CA PRO A 176 -5.90 8.15 -7.54
C PRO A 176 -5.47 9.06 -6.39
N ASN A 177 -5.51 8.56 -5.15
CA ASN A 177 -5.12 9.32 -3.97
C ASN A 177 -3.60 9.57 -3.90
N ILE A 178 -2.79 8.56 -4.25
CA ILE A 178 -1.33 8.72 -4.37
C ILE A 178 -0.98 9.76 -5.45
N LEU A 179 -1.62 9.66 -6.63
CA LEU A 179 -1.39 10.61 -7.72
C LEU A 179 -1.75 12.04 -7.32
N LEU A 180 -2.88 12.22 -6.64
CA LEU A 180 -3.31 13.53 -6.14
C LEU A 180 -2.24 14.16 -5.23
N VAL A 181 -1.70 13.38 -4.28
CA VAL A 181 -0.61 13.83 -3.39
C VAL A 181 0.66 14.14 -4.19
N MET A 182 1.04 13.28 -5.15
CA MET A 182 2.22 13.52 -6.01
C MET A 182 2.08 14.82 -6.82
N TYR A 183 0.89 15.11 -7.35
CA TYR A 183 0.63 16.29 -8.16
C TYR A 183 0.55 17.58 -7.34
N ILE A 184 -0.08 17.54 -6.17
CA ILE A 184 -0.05 18.66 -5.23
C ILE A 184 1.41 18.93 -4.80
N GLY A 185 2.17 17.87 -4.50
CA GLY A 185 3.58 17.95 -4.16
C GLY A 185 4.42 18.55 -5.29
N LEU A 186 4.26 18.09 -6.53
CA LEU A 186 4.91 18.66 -7.70
C LEU A 186 4.59 20.17 -7.83
N PHE A 187 3.30 20.54 -7.73
CA PHE A 187 2.86 21.92 -7.83
C PHE A 187 3.46 22.80 -6.72
N LEU A 188 3.52 22.29 -5.48
CA LEU A 188 4.18 22.94 -4.35
C LEU A 188 5.66 23.25 -4.64
N ILE A 189 6.39 22.27 -5.19
CA ILE A 189 7.80 22.47 -5.57
C ILE A 189 7.93 23.49 -6.69
N LEU A 190 7.06 23.44 -7.70
CA LEU A 190 7.06 24.44 -8.79
C LEU A 190 6.75 25.84 -8.28
N CYS A 191 5.89 26.04 -7.28
CA CYS A 191 5.68 27.35 -6.64
C CYS A 191 6.99 27.95 -6.09
N CYS A 192 7.92 27.09 -5.64
CA CYS A 192 9.22 27.52 -5.13
C CYS A 192 10.27 27.67 -6.23
N THR A 193 10.27 26.82 -7.24
CA THR A 193 11.39 26.68 -8.20
C THR A 193 11.15 27.35 -9.54
N ALA A 194 9.89 27.46 -10.00
CA ALA A 194 9.58 28.02 -11.31
C ALA A 194 9.91 29.52 -11.38
N LYS A 195 10.63 29.92 -12.43
CA LYS A 195 10.96 31.33 -12.68
C LYS A 195 9.73 32.12 -13.17
N GLU A 196 8.91 31.52 -14.02
CA GLU A 196 7.81 32.18 -14.70
C GLU A 196 6.44 31.74 -14.17
N LYS A 197 5.49 32.66 -14.03
CA LYS A 197 4.09 32.37 -13.69
C LYS A 197 3.39 31.49 -14.74
N ARG A 198 3.82 31.57 -15.99
CA ARG A 198 3.30 30.74 -17.09
C ARG A 198 3.48 29.25 -16.80
N ILE A 199 4.64 28.87 -16.25
CA ILE A 199 4.90 27.47 -15.89
C ILE A 199 3.91 26.98 -14.82
N LEU A 200 3.62 27.80 -13.81
CA LEU A 200 2.64 27.45 -12.76
C LEU A 200 1.22 27.28 -13.34
N LYS A 201 0.79 28.23 -14.20
CA LYS A 201 -0.51 28.12 -14.86
C LYS A 201 -0.59 26.86 -15.73
N ASN A 202 0.42 26.62 -16.55
CA ASN A 202 0.47 25.43 -17.41
C ASN A 202 0.49 24.14 -16.57
N ALA A 203 1.29 24.09 -15.50
CA ALA A 203 1.34 22.96 -14.60
C ALA A 203 -0.02 22.66 -13.99
N PHE A 204 -0.71 23.66 -13.44
CA PHE A 204 -2.04 23.51 -12.86
C PHE A 204 -3.04 22.94 -13.88
N ILE A 205 -3.14 23.58 -15.05
CA ILE A 205 -4.09 23.16 -16.09
C ILE A 205 -3.78 21.74 -16.57
N THR A 206 -2.49 21.46 -16.84
CA THR A 206 -2.06 20.15 -17.38
C THR A 206 -2.32 19.03 -16.37
N VAL A 207 -2.01 19.25 -15.09
CA VAL A 207 -2.26 18.31 -14.00
C VAL A 207 -3.76 18.01 -13.85
N VAL A 208 -4.60 19.05 -13.81
CA VAL A 208 -6.05 18.88 -13.65
C VAL A 208 -6.64 18.13 -14.83
N ILE A 209 -6.32 18.55 -16.08
CA ILE A 209 -6.84 17.87 -17.28
C ILE A 209 -6.38 16.42 -17.32
N GLN A 210 -5.11 16.14 -17.04
CA GLN A 210 -4.56 14.79 -17.04
C GLN A 210 -5.26 13.91 -16.00
N PHE A 211 -5.45 14.41 -14.77
CA PHE A 211 -6.15 13.68 -13.70
C PHE A 211 -7.59 13.34 -14.10
N VAL A 212 -8.34 14.34 -14.60
CA VAL A 212 -9.74 14.16 -15.02
C VAL A 212 -9.83 13.17 -16.17
N LEU A 213 -9.00 13.30 -17.21
CA LEU A 213 -9.02 12.40 -18.36
C LEU A 213 -8.67 10.96 -17.96
N SER A 214 -7.66 10.77 -17.09
CA SER A 214 -7.30 9.44 -16.61
C SER A 214 -8.39 8.82 -15.75
N PHE A 215 -9.05 9.61 -14.90
CA PHE A 215 -10.17 9.16 -14.08
C PHE A 215 -11.37 8.76 -14.94
N MET A 216 -11.73 9.58 -15.93
CA MET A 216 -12.79 9.28 -16.89
C MET A 216 -12.47 8.02 -17.71
N ALA A 217 -11.25 7.91 -18.23
CA ALA A 217 -10.82 6.73 -18.97
C ALA A 217 -10.88 5.46 -18.11
N ASN A 218 -10.40 5.53 -16.86
CA ASN A 218 -10.50 4.41 -15.91
C ASN A 218 -11.96 4.05 -15.63
N TYR A 219 -12.84 5.02 -15.41
CA TYR A 219 -14.26 4.80 -15.20
C TYR A 219 -14.91 4.09 -16.40
N LEU A 220 -14.66 4.58 -17.61
CA LEU A 220 -15.21 3.97 -18.84
C LEU A 220 -14.69 2.54 -19.03
N ILE A 221 -13.38 2.31 -18.91
CA ILE A 221 -12.80 0.97 -19.06
C ILE A 221 -13.36 0.02 -18.00
N SER A 222 -13.43 0.46 -16.74
CA SER A 222 -14.01 -0.34 -15.66
C SER A 222 -15.49 -0.65 -15.91
N HIS A 223 -16.27 0.31 -16.40
CA HIS A 223 -17.67 0.13 -16.70
C HIS A 223 -17.91 -0.91 -17.81
N PHE A 224 -17.08 -0.91 -18.86
CA PHE A 224 -17.25 -1.84 -20.00
C PHE A 224 -16.60 -3.22 -19.77
N LEU A 225 -15.48 -3.28 -19.02
CA LEU A 225 -14.72 -4.53 -18.86
C LEU A 225 -15.02 -5.26 -17.56
N CYS A 226 -15.55 -4.57 -16.54
CA CYS A 226 -15.74 -5.12 -15.21
C CYS A 226 -17.22 -5.22 -14.84
N LYS A 227 -17.56 -6.27 -14.08
CA LYS A 227 -18.87 -6.34 -13.44
C LYS A 227 -18.86 -5.44 -12.22
N GLN A 228 -19.77 -4.48 -12.16
CA GLN A 228 -19.86 -3.59 -10.99
C GLN A 228 -20.51 -4.35 -9.83
N GLY A 229 -19.74 -4.55 -8.76
CA GLY A 229 -20.24 -5.08 -7.49
C GLY A 229 -20.66 -3.97 -6.53
N SER A 230 -21.41 -4.32 -5.49
CA SER A 230 -21.85 -3.38 -4.44
C SER A 230 -20.76 -3.01 -3.45
N TYR A 231 -19.58 -3.64 -3.50
CA TYR A 231 -18.53 -3.51 -2.48
C TYR A 231 -18.16 -2.07 -2.15
N PHE A 232 -18.02 -1.19 -3.15
CA PHE A 232 -17.69 0.21 -2.90
C PHE A 232 -18.85 1.00 -2.32
N SER A 233 -20.06 0.80 -2.84
CA SER A 233 -21.27 1.45 -2.30
C SER A 233 -21.52 1.03 -0.86
N ASP A 234 -21.19 -0.22 -0.52
CA ASP A 234 -21.33 -0.75 0.83
C ASP A 234 -20.31 -0.17 1.82
N LYS A 235 -19.15 0.27 1.35
CA LYS A 235 -18.12 0.96 2.16
C LYS A 235 -18.41 2.46 2.36
N ILE A 236 -19.36 3.06 1.63
CA ILE A 236 -19.75 4.47 1.82
C ILE A 236 -20.74 4.58 2.98
N MET A 237 -20.31 5.20 4.08
CA MET A 237 -21.06 5.26 5.34
C MET A 237 -21.91 6.53 5.50
N TRP A 238 -21.76 7.52 4.63
CA TRP A 238 -22.45 8.81 4.73
C TRP A 238 -23.98 8.67 4.82
N ASN A 239 -24.56 7.76 4.04
CA ASN A 239 -26.01 7.50 4.03
C ASN A 239 -26.44 6.46 5.09
N LYS A 240 -25.48 5.72 5.69
CA LYS A 240 -25.76 4.66 6.67
C LYS A 240 -25.67 5.16 8.11
N LEU A 241 -24.69 6.03 8.40
CA LEU A 241 -24.38 6.49 9.76
C LEU A 241 -24.75 7.96 10.02
N GLY A 242 -25.08 8.70 8.95
CA GLY A 242 -25.34 10.13 9.04
C GLY A 242 -24.07 11.00 9.10
N ALA A 243 -24.18 12.26 8.66
CA ALA A 243 -23.03 13.15 8.46
C ALA A 243 -22.25 13.44 9.76
N SER A 244 -22.94 13.65 10.89
CA SER A 244 -22.31 13.94 12.19
C SER A 244 -21.37 12.81 12.63
N THR A 245 -21.83 11.56 12.52
CA THR A 245 -21.06 10.36 12.88
C THR A 245 -19.86 10.17 11.95
N CYS A 246 -20.07 10.31 10.65
CA CYS A 246 -18.98 10.22 9.66
C CYS A 246 -17.89 11.28 9.90
N ILE A 247 -18.26 12.52 10.17
CA ILE A 247 -17.32 13.60 10.51
C ILE A 247 -16.55 13.26 11.79
N SER A 248 -17.20 12.67 12.80
CA SER A 248 -16.54 12.21 14.03
C SER A 248 -15.49 11.14 13.75
N TYR A 249 -15.80 10.15 12.90
CA TYR A 249 -14.83 9.12 12.49
C TYR A 249 -13.64 9.72 11.74
N ILE A 250 -13.86 10.60 10.78
CA ILE A 250 -12.79 11.27 10.02
C ILE A 250 -11.89 12.08 10.96
N LYS A 251 -12.47 12.85 11.90
CA LYS A 251 -11.71 13.62 12.90
C LYS A 251 -10.89 12.71 13.82
N HIS A 252 -11.47 11.61 14.28
CA HIS A 252 -10.77 10.64 15.10
C HIS A 252 -9.59 10.04 14.34
N TYR A 253 -9.84 9.57 13.14
CA TYR A 253 -8.81 9.00 12.27
C TYR A 253 -7.68 10.01 11.99
N PHE A 254 -8.00 11.25 11.67
CA PHE A 254 -7.00 12.31 11.50
C PHE A 254 -6.14 12.49 12.76
N LYS A 255 -6.75 12.48 13.95
CA LYS A 255 -6.05 12.56 15.23
C LYS A 255 -5.11 11.37 15.45
N VAL A 256 -5.57 10.15 15.17
CA VAL A 256 -4.76 8.92 15.29
C VAL A 256 -3.51 8.98 14.41
N VAL A 257 -3.67 9.39 13.15
CA VAL A 257 -2.56 9.54 12.20
C VAL A 257 -1.58 10.64 12.64
N LEU A 258 -2.12 11.81 13.04
CA LEU A 258 -1.30 12.97 13.40
C LEU A 258 -0.48 12.71 14.67
N LEU A 259 -1.07 12.07 15.67
CA LEU A 259 -0.42 11.79 16.95
C LEU A 259 0.33 10.45 16.96
N ALA A 260 0.35 9.73 15.83
CA ALA A 260 0.87 8.37 15.75
C ALA A 260 0.32 7.45 16.87
N ASP A 261 -0.98 7.60 17.17
CA ASP A 261 -1.70 6.85 18.22
C ASP A 261 -2.09 5.44 17.72
N SER A 262 -1.26 4.86 16.89
CA SER A 262 -1.36 3.49 16.39
C SER A 262 0.01 3.08 15.83
N PRO A 263 0.42 1.82 15.99
CA PRO A 263 1.66 1.31 15.43
C PRO A 263 1.72 1.34 13.89
N MET A 264 0.60 1.60 13.22
CA MET A 264 0.50 1.76 11.76
C MET A 264 0.93 3.14 11.28
N TYR A 265 1.18 4.09 12.18
CA TYR A 265 1.59 5.45 11.86
C TYR A 265 2.87 5.81 12.59
N SER A 266 3.55 6.84 12.09
CA SER A 266 4.79 7.33 12.68
C SER A 266 4.73 8.83 12.94
N PHE A 267 5.55 9.32 13.87
CA PHE A 267 5.70 10.74 14.11
C PHE A 267 6.29 11.53 12.94
N ALA A 268 6.72 10.85 11.86
CA ALA A 268 7.28 11.49 10.68
C ALA A 268 6.32 12.50 10.04
N PHE A 269 4.99 12.26 10.13
CA PHE A 269 4.01 13.19 9.54
C PHE A 269 3.97 14.52 10.30
N ILE A 270 3.89 14.50 11.63
CA ILE A 270 3.90 15.74 12.43
C ILE A 270 5.25 16.47 12.31
N VAL A 271 6.35 15.73 12.26
CA VAL A 271 7.69 16.31 12.03
C VAL A 271 7.75 17.00 10.67
N ALA A 272 7.26 16.35 9.60
CA ALA A 272 7.22 16.94 8.26
C ALA A 272 6.35 18.19 8.21
N LEU A 273 5.20 18.20 8.91
CA LEU A 273 4.33 19.37 9.04
C LEU A 273 5.02 20.55 9.72
N LEU A 274 5.65 20.29 10.86
CA LEU A 274 6.36 21.34 11.62
C LEU A 274 7.50 21.96 10.80
N ILE A 275 8.29 21.14 10.11
CA ILE A 275 9.39 21.61 9.28
C ILE A 275 8.87 22.35 8.02
N ALA A 276 7.78 21.86 7.40
CA ALA A 276 7.15 22.56 6.28
C ALA A 276 6.59 23.92 6.72
N TYR A 277 6.00 24.00 7.93
CA TYR A 277 5.53 25.24 8.51
C TYR A 277 6.67 26.23 8.76
N ILE A 278 7.79 25.78 9.35
CA ILE A 278 9.00 26.61 9.52
C ILE A 278 9.54 27.08 8.17
N ALA A 279 9.60 26.20 7.18
CA ALA A 279 10.03 26.53 5.82
C ALA A 279 9.11 27.57 5.17
N LEU A 280 7.82 27.54 5.43
CA LEU A 280 6.87 28.54 4.94
C LEU A 280 7.18 29.95 5.46
N PHE A 281 7.57 30.11 6.73
CA PHE A 281 8.03 31.40 7.27
C PHE A 281 9.33 31.89 6.62
N VAL A 282 10.19 30.95 6.24
CA VAL A 282 11.44 31.26 5.52
C VAL A 282 11.18 31.55 4.04
N PHE A 283 10.08 31.00 3.49
CA PHE A 283 9.67 31.22 2.12
C PHE A 283 9.07 32.62 1.95
N PHE A 284 9.97 33.60 1.73
CA PHE A 284 9.54 34.96 1.43
C PHE A 284 9.48 35.15 -0.10
N SER A 285 8.26 35.34 -0.62
CA SER A 285 8.03 35.72 -2.02
C SER A 285 7.34 37.07 -2.06
N LYS A 286 7.84 37.98 -2.91
CA LYS A 286 7.16 39.27 -3.20
C LYS A 286 5.83 39.07 -3.96
N ASP A 287 5.61 37.85 -4.51
CA ASP A 287 4.44 37.47 -5.25
C ASP A 287 3.42 36.80 -4.31
N ILE A 288 2.43 37.58 -3.89
CA ILE A 288 1.36 37.15 -2.98
C ILE A 288 0.61 35.90 -3.52
N LEU A 289 0.42 35.82 -4.85
CA LEU A 289 -0.23 34.66 -5.46
C LEU A 289 0.57 33.36 -5.21
N ARG A 290 1.90 33.41 -5.34
CA ARG A 290 2.76 32.24 -5.04
C ARG A 290 2.67 31.83 -3.57
N VAL A 291 2.59 32.79 -2.67
CA VAL A 291 2.43 32.50 -1.23
C VAL A 291 1.09 31.79 -1.00
N ILE A 292 0.00 32.32 -1.56
CA ILE A 292 -1.34 31.70 -1.44
C ILE A 292 -1.33 30.28 -2.02
N LEU A 293 -0.78 30.07 -3.21
CA LEU A 293 -0.70 28.76 -3.86
C LEU A 293 0.16 27.78 -3.05
N THR A 294 1.25 28.24 -2.44
CA THR A 294 2.10 27.43 -1.54
C THR A 294 1.32 27.00 -0.31
N VAL A 295 0.61 27.91 0.35
CA VAL A 295 -0.22 27.60 1.54
C VAL A 295 -1.32 26.61 1.17
N LEU A 296 -2.04 26.83 0.06
CA LEU A 296 -3.08 25.92 -0.41
C LEU A 296 -2.52 24.53 -0.75
N SER A 297 -1.32 24.45 -1.33
CA SER A 297 -0.67 23.17 -1.64
C SER A 297 -0.23 22.42 -0.38
N ILE A 298 0.31 23.11 0.63
CA ILE A 298 0.63 22.51 1.92
C ILE A 298 -0.66 21.96 2.57
N PHE A 299 -1.72 22.76 2.59
CA PHE A 299 -3.02 22.32 3.10
C PHE A 299 -3.55 21.11 2.31
N GLY A 300 -3.41 21.14 0.99
CA GLY A 300 -3.74 20.00 0.12
C GLY A 300 -2.96 18.74 0.48
N LEU A 301 -1.65 18.82 0.76
CA LEU A 301 -0.84 17.68 1.20
C LEU A 301 -1.24 17.18 2.61
N ILE A 302 -1.81 18.04 3.46
CA ILE A 302 -2.34 17.62 4.76
C ILE A 302 -3.63 16.82 4.58
N ILE A 303 -4.52 17.24 3.70
CA ILE A 303 -5.87 16.68 3.55
C ILE A 303 -5.92 15.51 2.55
N ALA A 304 -5.19 15.60 1.44
CA ALA A 304 -5.26 14.61 0.36
C ALA A 304 -4.99 13.16 0.81
N PRO A 305 -4.06 12.85 1.73
CA PRO A 305 -3.87 11.48 2.22
C PRO A 305 -5.14 10.86 2.82
N PHE A 306 -6.04 11.68 3.34
CA PHE A 306 -7.31 11.27 3.94
C PHE A 306 -8.46 11.15 2.93
N GLY A 307 -8.20 11.29 1.64
CA GLY A 307 -9.21 11.29 0.58
C GLY A 307 -10.14 10.08 0.63
N ILE A 308 -9.59 8.88 0.88
CA ILE A 308 -10.41 7.66 0.99
C ILE A 308 -11.32 7.73 2.21
N ALA A 309 -10.83 8.19 3.37
CA ALA A 309 -11.65 8.38 4.58
C ALA A 309 -12.75 9.41 4.36
N ILE A 310 -12.44 10.50 3.68
CA ILE A 310 -13.41 11.56 3.36
C ILE A 310 -14.51 11.01 2.43
N ILE A 311 -14.16 10.24 1.40
CA ILE A 311 -15.11 9.67 0.46
C ILE A 311 -15.98 8.59 1.14
N SER A 312 -15.38 7.71 1.95
CA SER A 312 -16.11 6.63 2.63
C SER A 312 -16.92 7.11 3.84
N GLY A 313 -16.56 8.25 4.45
CA GLY A 313 -17.16 8.71 5.72
C GLY A 313 -16.74 7.85 6.92
N PHE A 314 -15.63 7.11 6.81
CA PHE A 314 -15.18 6.13 7.79
C PHE A 314 -13.66 5.94 7.75
N GLU A 315 -13.07 5.34 8.78
CA GLU A 315 -11.67 4.93 8.79
C GLU A 315 -11.43 3.83 7.75
N PRO A 316 -10.58 4.06 6.74
CA PRO A 316 -10.33 3.06 5.72
C PRO A 316 -9.32 2.02 6.19
N ASP A 317 -9.34 0.84 5.54
CA ASP A 317 -8.34 -0.21 5.80
C ASP A 317 -6.92 0.35 5.71
N THR A 318 -6.05 0.08 6.69
CA THR A 318 -4.70 0.63 6.80
C THR A 318 -3.87 0.41 5.53
N ARG A 319 -4.03 -0.76 4.89
CA ARG A 319 -3.38 -1.10 3.61
C ARG A 319 -3.74 -0.19 2.44
N THR A 320 -4.81 0.61 2.55
CA THR A 320 -5.23 1.56 1.51
C THR A 320 -4.63 2.95 1.71
N GLN A 321 -3.96 3.21 2.86
CA GLN A 321 -3.42 4.50 3.26
C GLN A 321 -2.02 4.77 2.66
N LEU A 322 -1.82 4.40 1.40
CA LEU A 322 -0.52 4.47 0.72
C LEU A 322 -0.10 5.89 0.31
N ALA A 323 -1.02 6.86 0.36
CA ALA A 323 -0.74 8.25 -0.01
C ALA A 323 0.00 9.04 1.08
N LEU A 324 -0.14 8.65 2.36
CA LEU A 324 0.41 9.37 3.50
C LEU A 324 1.94 9.53 3.45
N PRO A 325 2.75 8.47 3.20
CA PRO A 325 4.20 8.61 3.14
C PRO A 325 4.68 9.49 1.97
N PHE A 326 3.94 9.58 0.88
CA PHE A 326 4.23 10.53 -0.20
C PHE A 326 4.01 11.97 0.25
N SER A 327 2.94 12.23 1.03
CA SER A 327 2.72 13.56 1.61
C SER A 327 3.88 13.98 2.51
N ILE A 328 4.33 13.08 3.40
CA ILE A 328 5.51 13.32 4.25
C ILE A 328 6.74 13.69 3.41
N ALA A 329 7.03 12.88 2.39
CA ALA A 329 8.19 13.10 1.51
C ALA A 329 8.11 14.44 0.78
N PHE A 330 6.93 14.84 0.25
CA PHE A 330 6.78 16.11 -0.45
C PHE A 330 6.81 17.34 0.46
N LEU A 331 6.29 17.25 1.69
CA LEU A 331 6.43 18.32 2.69
C LEU A 331 7.91 18.54 3.05
N LEU A 332 8.67 17.48 3.25
CA LEU A 332 10.12 17.55 3.50
C LEU A 332 10.89 18.03 2.27
N PHE A 333 10.49 17.60 1.07
CA PHE A 333 11.08 18.05 -0.18
C PHE A 333 10.88 19.56 -0.38
N PHE A 334 9.70 20.09 -0.07
CA PHE A 334 9.44 21.51 -0.05
C PHE A 334 10.37 22.24 0.93
N ALA A 335 10.44 21.76 2.16
CA ALA A 335 11.26 22.39 3.19
C ALA A 335 12.74 22.47 2.77
N LEU A 336 13.30 21.37 2.26
CA LEU A 336 14.68 21.35 1.75
C LEU A 336 14.88 22.22 0.51
N SER A 337 13.87 22.32 -0.35
CA SER A 337 13.91 23.19 -1.54
C SER A 337 13.93 24.68 -1.17
N VAL A 338 13.25 25.06 -0.09
CA VAL A 338 13.24 26.44 0.42
C VAL A 338 14.54 26.77 1.16
N LEU A 339 14.97 25.90 2.05
CA LEU A 339 16.19 26.10 2.85
C LEU A 339 17.44 26.09 1.96
N GLY A 340 17.51 25.18 0.99
CA GLY A 340 18.60 25.12 0.02
C GLY A 340 18.71 26.36 -0.88
N ARG A 341 17.60 27.06 -1.12
CA ARG A 341 17.60 28.26 -1.96
C ARG A 341 18.36 29.46 -1.38
N LYS A 342 18.43 29.57 -0.05
CA LYS A 342 19.20 30.63 0.63
C LYS A 342 20.71 30.47 0.52
N THR A 343 21.18 29.23 0.28
CA THR A 343 22.60 28.93 0.09
C THR A 343 23.09 29.20 -1.33
N TYR A 344 22.16 29.34 -2.28
CA TYR A 344 22.45 29.72 -3.67
C TYR A 344 22.09 31.20 -3.90
N LYS A 345 22.66 32.13 -3.14
CA LYS A 345 22.67 33.52 -3.54
C LYS A 345 23.43 33.62 -4.86
N GLU A 346 22.81 34.35 -5.79
CA GLU A 346 23.39 34.82 -7.04
C GLU A 346 24.58 35.77 -6.73
N GLU A 347 25.69 35.23 -6.27
CA GLU A 347 26.96 35.90 -6.30
C GLU A 347 27.90 35.05 -7.14
N ASP A 348 28.11 35.56 -8.35
CA ASP A 348 29.15 35.25 -9.32
C ASP A 348 29.25 33.84 -9.89
N ALA A 349 28.86 33.77 -11.15
CA ALA A 349 28.81 32.61 -12.04
C ALA A 349 30.23 32.12 -12.48
N ASP A 350 31.33 32.39 -11.79
CA ASP A 350 32.67 32.13 -12.34
C ASP A 350 33.68 31.39 -11.43
N GLU A 351 33.31 30.99 -10.23
CA GLU A 351 34.18 30.10 -9.44
C GLU A 351 33.37 28.86 -8.99
N GLY A 352 33.91 27.67 -9.29
CA GLY A 352 33.27 26.37 -9.10
C GLY A 352 32.54 26.24 -7.77
N GLU A 353 31.21 26.11 -7.86
CA GLU A 353 30.25 26.10 -6.77
C GLU A 353 30.65 25.11 -5.68
N LYS A 354 31.30 25.54 -4.62
CA LYS A 354 31.36 24.81 -3.36
C LYS A 354 29.96 24.82 -2.74
N LYS A 355 29.14 23.80 -3.08
CA LYS A 355 27.92 23.48 -2.31
C LYS A 355 28.29 23.53 -0.83
N ASP A 356 27.53 24.28 -0.01
CA ASP A 356 27.76 24.28 1.43
C ASP A 356 27.59 22.86 1.98
N SER A 357 28.68 22.15 2.08
CA SER A 357 28.72 20.74 2.47
C SER A 357 28.06 20.51 3.83
N LYS A 358 28.14 21.49 4.74
CA LYS A 358 27.60 21.41 6.10
C LYS A 358 26.07 21.33 6.07
N LEU A 359 25.38 22.15 5.23
CA LEU A 359 23.93 22.13 5.12
C LEU A 359 23.44 20.82 4.50
N ILE A 360 24.17 20.28 3.52
CA ILE A 360 23.83 19.00 2.90
C ILE A 360 23.97 17.87 3.93
N TYR A 361 25.05 17.83 4.71
CA TYR A 361 25.24 16.84 5.77
C TYR A 361 24.16 16.96 6.85
N PHE A 362 23.80 18.17 7.27
CA PHE A 362 22.69 18.38 8.20
C PHE A 362 21.37 17.85 7.62
N GLY A 363 21.07 18.13 6.36
CA GLY A 363 19.90 17.62 5.67
C GLY A 363 19.89 16.08 5.59
N ILE A 364 21.02 15.45 5.31
CA ILE A 364 21.16 13.99 5.29
C ILE A 364 20.87 13.40 6.68
N ILE A 365 21.50 13.93 7.73
CA ILE A 365 21.29 13.46 9.11
C ILE A 365 19.83 13.64 9.51
N PHE A 366 19.24 14.80 9.24
CA PHE A 366 17.84 15.06 9.53
C PHE A 366 16.90 14.09 8.82
N LEU A 367 17.07 13.89 7.50
CA LEU A 367 16.25 12.95 6.74
C LEU A 367 16.49 11.49 7.18
N ALA A 368 17.70 11.12 7.57
CA ALA A 368 17.99 9.81 8.13
C ALA A 368 17.24 9.57 9.44
N LEU A 369 17.12 10.59 10.30
CA LEU A 369 16.32 10.52 11.53
C LEU A 369 14.81 10.36 11.19
N VAL A 370 14.28 11.11 10.21
CA VAL A 370 12.90 10.95 9.78
C VAL A 370 12.66 9.56 9.17
N LEU A 371 13.61 9.06 8.38
CA LEU A 371 13.55 7.70 7.84
C LEU A 371 13.52 6.66 8.98
N ALA A 372 14.32 6.86 10.04
CA ALA A 372 14.32 5.98 11.21
C ALA A 372 12.97 5.97 11.93
N LEU A 373 12.27 7.12 12.01
CA LEU A 373 10.91 7.18 12.56
C LEU A 373 9.90 6.30 11.79
N ASN A 374 10.09 6.11 10.48
CA ASN A 374 9.28 5.20 9.67
C ASN A 374 9.80 3.76 9.74
N LEU A 375 11.11 3.59 9.74
CA LEU A 375 11.78 2.29 9.67
C LEU A 375 11.49 1.43 10.90
N ILE A 376 11.59 2.01 12.11
CA ILE A 376 11.40 1.29 13.37
C ILE A 376 10.01 0.64 13.46
N PRO A 377 8.89 1.39 13.31
CA PRO A 377 7.58 0.77 13.33
C PRO A 377 7.34 -0.19 12.15
N SER A 378 7.91 0.10 10.97
CA SER A 378 7.82 -0.83 9.83
C SER A 378 8.50 -2.17 10.12
N LEU A 379 9.72 -2.16 10.66
CA LEU A 379 10.42 -3.39 11.04
C LEU A 379 9.69 -4.16 12.15
N ARG A 380 9.10 -3.45 13.12
CA ARG A 380 8.28 -4.07 14.17
C ARG A 380 7.07 -4.79 13.58
N LEU A 381 6.37 -4.17 12.63
CA LEU A 381 5.25 -4.80 11.91
C LEU A 381 5.71 -5.99 11.06
N VAL A 382 6.79 -5.83 10.29
CA VAL A 382 7.39 -6.92 9.49
C VAL A 382 7.71 -8.11 10.38
N TYR A 383 8.35 -7.88 11.52
CA TYR A 383 8.67 -8.93 12.49
C TYR A 383 7.40 -9.60 13.03
N THR A 384 6.39 -8.82 13.40
CA THR A 384 5.11 -9.37 13.89
C THR A 384 4.45 -10.25 12.84
N ARG A 385 4.37 -9.77 11.57
CA ARG A 385 3.81 -10.55 10.46
C ARG A 385 4.58 -11.85 10.20
N TYR A 386 5.90 -11.77 10.26
CA TYR A 386 6.75 -12.96 10.14
C TYR A 386 6.46 -14.01 11.23
N LYS A 387 6.28 -13.57 12.48
CA LYS A 387 5.92 -14.44 13.60
C LYS A 387 4.53 -15.07 13.44
N ILE A 388 3.54 -14.32 12.95
CA ILE A 388 2.21 -14.85 12.64
C ILE A 388 2.31 -15.95 11.58
N ILE A 389 3.07 -15.72 10.49
CA ILE A 389 3.29 -16.73 9.44
C ILE A 389 3.91 -18.01 10.02
N GLN A 390 4.91 -17.90 10.92
CA GLN A 390 5.55 -19.06 11.54
C GLN A 390 4.56 -19.85 12.40
N SER A 391 3.79 -19.15 13.26
CA SER A 391 2.76 -19.77 14.09
C SER A 391 1.69 -20.48 13.26
N ASP A 392 1.18 -19.81 12.22
CA ASP A 392 0.21 -20.42 11.31
C ASP A 392 0.76 -21.70 10.65
N ARG A 393 2.02 -21.66 10.22
CA ARG A 393 2.67 -22.83 9.61
C ARG A 393 2.78 -24.00 10.57
N GLU A 394 3.15 -23.77 11.83
CA GLU A 394 3.22 -24.80 12.87
C GLU A 394 1.85 -25.45 13.11
N HIS A 395 0.80 -24.64 13.22
CA HIS A 395 -0.58 -25.14 13.35
C HIS A 395 -1.03 -25.91 12.11
N ILE A 396 -0.75 -25.38 10.90
CA ILE A 396 -1.06 -26.07 9.64
C ILE A 396 -0.40 -27.45 9.60
N GLN A 397 0.89 -27.54 9.90
CA GLN A 397 1.63 -28.80 9.82
C GLN A 397 1.09 -29.83 10.82
N LYS A 398 0.78 -29.40 12.04
CA LYS A 398 0.24 -30.28 13.06
C LYS A 398 -1.16 -30.78 12.72
N ILE A 399 -2.08 -29.88 12.44
CA ILE A 399 -3.48 -30.23 12.13
C ILE A 399 -3.55 -31.06 10.83
N ALA A 400 -2.76 -30.71 9.81
CA ALA A 400 -2.69 -31.49 8.58
C ALA A 400 -2.07 -32.87 8.78
N GLY A 401 -1.09 -32.99 9.69
CA GLY A 401 -0.53 -34.31 10.12
C GLY A 401 -1.59 -35.20 10.72
N ASP A 402 -2.35 -34.65 11.67
CA ASP A 402 -3.41 -35.40 12.37
C ASP A 402 -4.60 -35.75 11.43
N LEU A 403 -4.94 -34.86 10.50
CA LEU A 403 -6.02 -35.07 9.48
C LEU A 403 -5.70 -36.22 8.51
N LYS A 404 -4.43 -36.60 8.29
CA LYS A 404 -4.07 -37.69 7.38
C LYS A 404 -4.54 -39.06 7.88
N GLU A 405 -4.88 -39.19 9.15
CA GLU A 405 -5.40 -40.42 9.74
C GLU A 405 -6.89 -40.66 9.36
N TYR A 406 -7.53 -39.65 8.76
CA TYR A 406 -8.95 -39.69 8.40
C TYR A 406 -9.14 -39.76 6.87
N ASN A 407 -10.28 -40.32 6.44
CA ASN A 407 -10.62 -40.41 5.01
C ASN A 407 -11.10 -39.05 4.45
N CYS A 408 -10.17 -38.07 4.33
CA CYS A 408 -10.50 -36.71 3.87
C CYS A 408 -9.46 -36.13 2.87
N LEU A 409 -8.55 -36.97 2.35
CA LEU A 409 -7.61 -36.55 1.31
C LEU A 409 -8.34 -36.31 -0.01
N ALA A 410 -8.03 -35.21 -0.70
CA ALA A 410 -8.76 -34.77 -1.89
C ALA A 410 -8.71 -35.76 -3.07
N ASP A 411 -7.69 -36.63 -3.11
CA ASP A 411 -7.49 -37.62 -4.18
C ASP A 411 -8.33 -38.90 -4.01
N SER A 412 -9.00 -39.09 -2.86
CA SER A 412 -9.86 -40.24 -2.63
C SER A 412 -11.29 -40.01 -3.16
N GLU A 413 -11.83 -40.95 -3.92
CA GLU A 413 -13.21 -40.87 -4.45
C GLU A 413 -14.25 -40.74 -3.33
N ASP A 414 -14.04 -41.44 -2.21
CA ASP A 414 -14.94 -41.44 -1.05
C ASP A 414 -14.51 -40.46 0.05
N ALA A 415 -13.65 -39.50 -0.27
CA ALA A 415 -13.17 -38.54 0.72
C ALA A 415 -14.32 -37.74 1.34
N LEU A 416 -14.23 -37.53 2.65
CA LEU A 416 -15.16 -36.67 3.39
C LEU A 416 -14.73 -35.20 3.33
N ASP A 417 -15.70 -34.31 3.33
CA ASP A 417 -15.44 -32.88 3.43
C ASP A 417 -14.81 -32.54 4.79
N VAL A 418 -13.80 -31.66 4.81
CA VAL A 418 -13.22 -31.18 6.07
C VAL A 418 -13.89 -29.87 6.48
N ILE A 419 -14.38 -29.80 7.70
CA ILE A 419 -14.97 -28.60 8.31
C ILE A 419 -14.13 -28.21 9.51
N ILE A 420 -13.75 -26.94 9.59
CA ILE A 420 -12.92 -26.40 10.66
C ILE A 420 -13.71 -25.28 11.36
N ILE A 421 -13.93 -25.46 12.67
CA ILE A 421 -14.68 -24.52 13.52
C ILE A 421 -13.77 -23.96 14.59
N GLY A 422 -13.92 -22.69 14.90
CA GLY A 422 -13.15 -21.99 15.92
C GLY A 422 -12.03 -21.11 15.35
N THR A 423 -11.23 -20.59 16.24
CA THR A 423 -10.11 -19.67 15.93
C THR A 423 -8.92 -19.99 16.83
N LEU A 424 -7.72 -19.77 16.31
CA LEU A 424 -6.49 -19.85 17.11
C LEU A 424 -5.88 -18.45 17.17
N PRO A 425 -5.98 -17.77 18.33
CA PRO A 425 -5.37 -16.47 18.49
C PRO A 425 -3.85 -16.58 18.58
N PHE A 426 -3.14 -15.66 17.95
CA PHE A 426 -1.70 -15.54 18.11
C PHE A 426 -1.35 -14.90 19.46
N TYR A 427 -0.60 -15.60 20.29
CA TYR A 427 -0.21 -15.17 21.65
C TYR A 427 1.23 -14.62 21.74
N GLY A 428 1.83 -14.25 20.64
CA GLY A 428 3.18 -13.67 20.64
C GLY A 428 3.19 -12.15 20.83
N ASP A 429 4.40 -11.58 20.85
CA ASP A 429 4.63 -10.13 20.77
C ASP A 429 4.05 -9.60 19.45
N SER A 430 2.79 -9.21 19.46
CA SER A 430 2.08 -8.78 18.27
C SER A 430 1.76 -7.29 18.31
N VAL A 431 2.05 -6.61 17.22
CA VAL A 431 1.52 -5.29 16.95
C VAL A 431 0.11 -5.47 16.38
N CYS A 432 -0.85 -5.66 17.28
CA CYS A 432 -2.27 -5.69 16.92
C CYS A 432 -2.83 -4.28 16.95
N VAL A 433 -3.51 -3.90 15.89
CA VAL A 433 -4.33 -2.69 15.86
C VAL A 433 -5.78 -3.09 16.03
N LYS A 434 -6.47 -2.44 16.95
CA LYS A 434 -7.92 -2.47 16.97
C LYS A 434 -8.39 -1.36 16.03
N SER A 435 -9.21 -1.69 15.05
CA SER A 435 -9.95 -0.69 14.30
C SER A 435 -10.87 0.11 15.24
N TYR A 436 -11.36 1.25 14.81
CA TYR A 436 -12.31 2.05 15.57
C TYR A 436 -13.58 1.26 15.96
N LEU A 437 -13.95 0.26 15.17
CA LEU A 437 -15.05 -0.67 15.49
C LEU A 437 -14.67 -1.77 16.49
N GLY A 438 -13.45 -1.77 17.02
CA GLY A 438 -12.98 -2.77 17.96
C GLY A 438 -12.60 -4.13 17.35
N THR A 439 -12.68 -4.26 16.02
CA THR A 439 -12.19 -5.45 15.31
C THR A 439 -10.67 -5.44 15.24
N LYS A 440 -10.05 -6.59 15.46
CA LYS A 440 -8.59 -6.72 15.36
C LYS A 440 -8.19 -6.81 13.88
N GLU A 441 -7.41 -5.87 13.38
CA GLU A 441 -6.98 -5.86 11.97
C GLU A 441 -6.11 -7.06 11.58
N TYR A 442 -5.42 -7.71 12.52
CA TYR A 442 -4.59 -8.86 12.22
C TYR A 442 -5.38 -10.11 11.77
N ILE A 443 -6.70 -10.16 12.01
CA ILE A 443 -7.61 -11.19 11.49
C ILE A 443 -7.47 -11.37 9.97
N LEU A 444 -7.11 -10.31 9.25
CA LEU A 444 -6.89 -10.37 7.81
C LEU A 444 -5.60 -11.11 7.43
N PHE A 445 -4.69 -11.34 8.36
CA PHE A 445 -3.33 -11.76 8.12
C PHE A 445 -2.97 -13.14 8.67
N SER A 446 -3.84 -13.76 9.48
CA SER A 446 -3.74 -15.14 9.90
C SER A 446 -4.80 -16.02 9.23
N ALA A 447 -4.44 -17.28 8.94
CA ALA A 447 -5.39 -18.28 8.48
C ALA A 447 -6.42 -18.63 9.57
N PHE A 448 -6.02 -18.58 10.85
CA PHE A 448 -6.74 -19.13 11.97
C PHE A 448 -7.55 -18.13 12.80
N GLU A 449 -7.45 -16.83 12.53
CA GLU A 449 -8.11 -15.81 13.33
C GLU A 449 -9.41 -15.24 12.73
N LEU A 450 -9.88 -15.81 11.64
CA LEU A 450 -11.18 -15.43 11.09
C LEU A 450 -12.27 -15.99 11.99
N ASP A 451 -12.89 -15.11 12.79
CA ASP A 451 -14.00 -15.47 13.65
C ASP A 451 -15.24 -15.83 12.84
N ALA A 452 -15.65 -17.09 12.97
CA ALA A 452 -16.68 -17.71 12.17
C ALA A 452 -17.98 -17.93 12.97
N HIS A 453 -18.41 -16.94 13.77
CA HIS A 453 -19.58 -17.12 14.62
C HIS A 453 -20.93 -17.08 13.92
N THR A 454 -20.98 -16.70 12.64
CA THR A 454 -22.24 -16.62 11.87
C THR A 454 -22.12 -17.19 10.46
N PRO A 455 -23.12 -17.93 9.93
CA PRO A 455 -23.18 -18.25 8.51
C PRO A 455 -23.26 -16.95 7.68
N PRO A 456 -22.52 -16.79 6.59
CA PRO A 456 -21.68 -17.75 5.85
C PRO A 456 -20.19 -17.78 6.25
N THR A 457 -19.78 -17.11 7.33
CA THR A 457 -18.36 -16.94 7.70
C THR A 457 -17.63 -18.25 8.02
N TYR A 458 -18.30 -19.27 8.53
CA TYR A 458 -17.72 -20.62 8.72
C TYR A 458 -17.13 -21.20 7.43
N PHE A 459 -17.81 -21.01 6.32
CA PHE A 459 -17.35 -21.51 5.03
C PHE A 459 -16.06 -20.80 4.59
N PHE A 460 -15.97 -19.49 4.78
CA PHE A 460 -14.78 -18.72 4.45
C PHE A 460 -13.59 -19.04 5.36
N SER A 461 -13.82 -19.21 6.66
CA SER A 461 -12.79 -19.61 7.63
C SER A 461 -12.22 -21.00 7.28
N THR A 462 -13.07 -22.00 7.13
CA THR A 462 -12.65 -23.36 6.72
C THR A 462 -11.86 -23.34 5.41
N ASN A 463 -12.38 -22.66 4.37
CA ASN A 463 -11.71 -22.59 3.08
C ASN A 463 -10.37 -21.85 3.13
N ARG A 464 -10.24 -20.81 3.96
CA ARG A 464 -8.96 -20.11 4.17
C ARG A 464 -7.92 -21.05 4.75
N ILE A 465 -8.25 -21.78 5.83
CA ILE A 465 -7.34 -22.71 6.49
C ILE A 465 -6.95 -23.85 5.54
N LEU A 466 -7.92 -24.46 4.85
CA LEU A 466 -7.65 -25.51 3.87
C LEU A 466 -6.80 -25.00 2.70
N SER A 467 -7.02 -23.78 2.22
CA SER A 467 -6.18 -23.17 1.19
C SER A 467 -4.77 -22.88 1.71
N ALA A 468 -4.62 -22.51 2.98
CA ALA A 468 -3.31 -22.39 3.61
C ALA A 468 -2.59 -23.75 3.69
N MET A 469 -3.31 -24.82 4.02
CA MET A 469 -2.79 -26.19 3.98
C MET A 469 -2.35 -26.60 2.56
N GLU A 470 -3.10 -26.28 1.54
CA GLU A 470 -2.72 -26.53 0.14
C GLU A 470 -1.43 -25.80 -0.25
N THR A 471 -1.20 -24.57 0.25
CA THR A 471 0.08 -23.88 -0.01
C THR A 471 1.28 -24.57 0.64
N GLU A 472 1.04 -25.40 1.69
CA GLU A 472 2.05 -26.22 2.36
C GLU A 472 2.12 -27.65 1.79
N GLY A 473 1.32 -27.96 0.75
CA GLY A 473 1.34 -29.26 0.09
C GLY A 473 0.38 -30.30 0.69
N TYR A 474 -0.58 -29.88 1.52
CA TYR A 474 -1.59 -30.74 2.10
C TYR A 474 -2.94 -30.51 1.41
N TYR A 475 -3.47 -31.51 0.74
CA TYR A 475 -4.69 -31.42 -0.07
C TYR A 475 -5.82 -32.19 0.59
N PHE A 476 -6.77 -31.47 1.18
CA PHE A 476 -7.97 -32.03 1.79
C PHE A 476 -9.22 -31.60 1.02
N LYS A 477 -10.27 -32.41 1.10
CA LYS A 477 -11.52 -32.14 0.41
C LYS A 477 -12.24 -30.96 1.04
N LYS A 478 -12.40 -29.89 0.26
CA LYS A 478 -13.10 -28.67 0.66
C LYS A 478 -14.62 -28.87 0.60
N PRO A 479 -15.37 -28.34 1.57
CA PRO A 479 -16.84 -28.41 1.55
C PRO A 479 -17.39 -27.61 0.37
N LYS A 480 -18.35 -28.17 -0.37
CA LYS A 480 -18.95 -27.51 -1.54
C LYS A 480 -20.12 -26.60 -1.19
N VAL A 481 -20.83 -26.89 -0.11
CA VAL A 481 -22.03 -26.15 0.31
C VAL A 481 -22.14 -26.15 1.84
N SER A 482 -22.81 -25.15 2.38
CA SER A 482 -22.93 -24.89 3.82
C SER A 482 -23.83 -25.86 4.62
N ASN A 483 -24.44 -26.88 4.00
CA ASN A 483 -25.48 -27.69 4.63
C ASN A 483 -25.04 -28.43 5.91
N ASN A 484 -23.75 -28.75 6.01
CA ASN A 484 -23.21 -29.44 7.19
C ASN A 484 -22.57 -28.47 8.21
N MET A 485 -22.47 -27.18 7.90
CA MET A 485 -21.74 -26.22 8.74
C MET A 485 -22.44 -25.93 10.07
N GLU A 486 -23.76 -25.83 10.05
CA GLU A 486 -24.55 -25.59 11.26
C GLU A 486 -24.51 -26.81 12.19
N ASP A 487 -24.67 -28.02 11.63
CA ASP A 487 -24.52 -29.29 12.36
C ASP A 487 -23.11 -29.41 12.96
N ALA A 488 -22.08 -29.13 12.16
CA ALA A 488 -20.69 -29.15 12.60
C ALA A 488 -20.43 -28.14 13.75
N ASN A 489 -20.95 -26.91 13.64
CA ASN A 489 -20.82 -25.92 14.70
C ASN A 489 -21.50 -26.34 16.01
N ASN A 490 -22.67 -27.00 15.93
CA ASN A 490 -23.34 -27.52 17.12
C ASN A 490 -22.54 -28.67 17.75
N LYS A 491 -21.99 -29.57 16.95
CA LYS A 491 -21.17 -30.69 17.43
C LYS A 491 -19.82 -30.25 17.99
N ALA A 492 -19.23 -29.19 17.45
CA ALA A 492 -17.98 -28.63 17.96
C ALA A 492 -18.06 -28.17 19.42
N LYS A 493 -19.27 -27.75 19.89
CA LYS A 493 -19.48 -27.30 21.28
C LYS A 493 -19.19 -28.38 22.31
N ASP A 494 -19.40 -29.65 21.93
CA ASP A 494 -19.24 -30.84 22.81
C ASP A 494 -17.90 -31.58 22.56
N MET A 495 -17.00 -30.99 21.73
CA MET A 495 -15.71 -31.59 21.43
C MET A 495 -14.58 -30.86 22.15
N PRO A 496 -13.49 -31.58 22.50
CA PRO A 496 -12.25 -30.96 22.94
C PRO A 496 -11.77 -29.94 21.88
N LYS A 497 -11.05 -28.91 22.34
CA LYS A 497 -10.43 -27.94 21.46
C LYS A 497 -8.98 -28.28 21.16
N TYR A 498 -8.51 -27.94 19.97
CA TYR A 498 -7.10 -28.00 19.66
C TYR A 498 -6.26 -27.25 20.73
N PRO A 499 -5.16 -27.80 21.25
CA PRO A 499 -4.51 -29.03 20.81
C PRO A 499 -4.85 -30.29 21.64
N GLU A 500 -5.98 -30.34 22.36
CA GLU A 500 -6.38 -31.46 23.19
C GLU A 500 -6.75 -32.69 22.35
N ASN A 501 -6.50 -33.89 22.86
CA ASN A 501 -6.85 -35.14 22.17
C ASN A 501 -8.38 -35.19 21.90
N GLY A 502 -8.76 -35.55 20.67
CA GLY A 502 -10.16 -35.64 20.26
C GLY A 502 -10.72 -34.38 19.62
N TYR A 503 -9.88 -33.37 19.36
CA TYR A 503 -10.28 -32.15 18.63
C TYR A 503 -10.60 -32.42 17.16
N ILE A 504 -10.26 -33.58 16.60
CA ILE A 504 -10.68 -34.07 15.28
C ILE A 504 -11.60 -35.27 15.49
N LYS A 505 -12.75 -35.26 14.78
CA LYS A 505 -13.72 -36.36 14.82
C LYS A 505 -14.35 -36.56 13.46
N GLN A 506 -14.41 -37.81 13.03
CA GLN A 506 -15.09 -38.20 11.79
C GLN A 506 -16.58 -38.45 12.05
N TYR A 507 -17.41 -37.86 11.20
CA TYR A 507 -18.84 -38.07 11.11
C TYR A 507 -19.21 -38.71 9.77
N LYS A 508 -20.48 -39.04 9.58
CA LYS A 508 -20.94 -39.78 8.38
C LYS A 508 -20.64 -39.02 7.07
N HIS A 509 -20.66 -37.67 7.08
CA HIS A 509 -20.56 -36.86 5.88
C HIS A 509 -19.38 -35.87 5.87
N TYR A 510 -18.67 -35.74 6.98
CA TYR A 510 -17.52 -34.83 7.11
C TYR A 510 -16.58 -35.21 8.25
N VAL A 511 -15.39 -34.66 8.20
CA VAL A 511 -14.43 -34.64 9.29
C VAL A 511 -14.43 -33.25 9.93
N LEU A 512 -14.66 -33.18 11.23
CA LEU A 512 -14.74 -31.94 12.01
C LEU A 512 -13.46 -31.70 12.78
N VAL A 513 -12.93 -30.50 12.65
CA VAL A 513 -11.80 -29.97 13.45
C VAL A 513 -12.32 -28.86 14.33
N ASN A 514 -12.11 -28.94 15.65
CA ASN A 514 -12.50 -27.93 16.64
C ASN A 514 -11.25 -27.19 17.13
N LEU A 515 -11.10 -25.90 16.78
CA LEU A 515 -9.96 -25.05 17.13
C LEU A 515 -10.14 -24.37 18.49
#